data_9ac7ab41100b76515249895ccbb11f71
#
_entry.id   9ac7ab41100b76515249895ccbb11f71
#
_cell.length_a   1.000
_cell.length_b   1.000
_cell.length_c   1.000
_cell.angle_alpha   90.00
_cell.angle_beta   90.00
_cell.angle_gamma   90.00
#
_symmetry.space_group_name_H-M   'P 1'
#
loop_
_entity.id
_entity.type
_entity.pdbx_description
1 polymer ?
#
loop_
_entity_poly.entity_id
_entity_poly.type
_entity_poly.pdbx_seq_one_letter_code
_entity_poly.pdbx_strand_id
1 'polypeptide(L)'
;MFLPLKPFVYFDPKDWLGSQLSEPGLEAKMDAAWSQTTGSKRSETMQETMQDIFDGEMLQNFKGPDGKHFGHKEDEGHYVFLLSIDFFNPLLNKQAGKMVSVGIISLVCLNFPPDIHYKPEHMCLVGIIPGPRETLLMIINHYLTPLVDDFLDFWHPGVQFSQTDGYKHGRVVRCAIVCVVCDLPAARKTSGFRPSSHSHFCAICHCTRQIQGYNDTDYHLWRRRTKEECLASAKAFYEAESKSEQGMAYASSGIQWSELLRLPYFDQTCFVMPCTIYSLVSSINISKIY
;
A
#
# COMPACT_ATOMS: atom_id res chain seq x y z
N MET A 1 31.99 -8.09 15.87
CA MET A 1 30.84 -8.43 15.01
C MET A 1 29.60 -8.23 15.84
N PHE A 2 28.75 -7.26 15.51
CA PHE A 2 27.49 -7.05 16.22
C PHE A 2 26.46 -8.05 15.68
N LEU A 3 25.95 -8.91 16.54
CA LEU A 3 24.83 -9.78 16.18
C LEU A 3 23.53 -8.99 16.41
N PRO A 4 22.58 -9.03 15.46
CA PRO A 4 21.30 -8.39 15.64
C PRO A 4 20.54 -9.05 16.78
N LEU A 5 19.95 -8.25 17.66
CA LEU A 5 19.11 -8.74 18.76
C LEU A 5 17.88 -9.50 18.25
N LYS A 6 17.40 -9.14 17.05
CA LYS A 6 16.26 -9.76 16.39
C LYS A 6 16.49 -9.75 14.88
N PRO A 7 16.65 -10.91 14.24
CA PRO A 7 16.77 -10.97 12.80
C PRO A 7 15.42 -10.63 12.15
N PHE A 8 15.45 -9.84 11.08
CA PHE A 8 14.33 -9.67 10.17
C PHE A 8 14.52 -10.61 8.99
N VAL A 9 13.55 -11.48 8.76
CA VAL A 9 13.54 -12.35 7.59
C VAL A 9 12.84 -11.60 6.48
N TYR A 10 13.54 -11.35 5.40
CA TYR A 10 13.05 -10.66 4.21
C TYR A 10 13.12 -11.59 3.00
N PHE A 11 12.05 -11.66 2.25
CA PHE A 11 11.94 -12.40 0.99
C PHE A 11 11.83 -11.40 -0.14
N ASP A 12 12.72 -11.52 -1.11
CA ASP A 12 12.80 -10.60 -2.23
C ASP A 12 11.56 -10.71 -3.14
N PRO A 13 10.78 -9.64 -3.32
CA PRO A 13 9.65 -9.63 -4.24
C PRO A 13 10.04 -9.86 -5.70
N LYS A 14 11.29 -9.55 -6.09
CA LYS A 14 11.80 -9.78 -7.46
C LYS A 14 11.89 -11.27 -7.75
N ASP A 15 12.44 -12.05 -6.81
CA ASP A 15 12.53 -13.51 -6.93
C ASP A 15 11.15 -14.15 -6.97
N TRP A 16 10.26 -13.72 -6.07
CA TRP A 16 8.88 -14.20 -6.06
C TRP A 16 8.18 -13.89 -7.39
N LEU A 17 8.26 -12.65 -7.89
CA LEU A 17 7.63 -12.25 -9.14
C LEU A 17 8.20 -13.05 -10.32
N GLY A 18 9.53 -13.28 -10.35
CA GLY A 18 10.17 -14.10 -11.35
C GLY A 18 9.60 -15.52 -11.41
N SER A 19 9.31 -16.10 -10.25
CA SER A 19 8.66 -17.43 -10.20
C SER A 19 7.25 -17.40 -10.77
N GLN A 20 6.44 -16.36 -10.46
CA GLN A 20 5.09 -16.21 -10.99
C GLN A 20 5.09 -15.98 -12.52
N LEU A 21 6.02 -15.17 -13.03
CA LEU A 21 6.16 -14.91 -14.47
C LEU A 21 6.68 -16.14 -15.25
N SER A 22 7.22 -17.12 -14.56
CA SER A 22 7.66 -18.39 -15.16
C SER A 22 6.56 -19.44 -15.22
N GLU A 23 5.41 -19.22 -14.56
CA GLU A 23 4.28 -20.13 -14.58
C GLU A 23 3.54 -20.09 -15.93
N PRO A 24 3.26 -21.24 -16.57
CA PRO A 24 2.64 -21.28 -17.88
C PRO A 24 1.30 -20.55 -17.95
N GLY A 25 1.21 -19.55 -18.82
CA GLY A 25 0.00 -18.78 -19.10
C GLY A 25 -0.41 -17.79 -18.02
N LEU A 26 0.31 -17.67 -16.90
CA LEU A 26 -0.03 -16.74 -15.82
C LEU A 26 0.33 -15.30 -16.21
N GLU A 27 1.51 -15.09 -16.80
CA GLU A 27 1.95 -13.78 -17.29
C GLU A 27 0.95 -13.15 -18.28
N ALA A 28 0.46 -13.94 -19.22
CA ALA A 28 -0.55 -13.48 -20.19
C ALA A 28 -1.86 -13.02 -19.50
N LYS A 29 -2.27 -13.70 -18.41
CA LYS A 29 -3.45 -13.29 -17.64
C LYS A 29 -3.19 -11.99 -16.88
N MET A 30 -1.98 -11.82 -16.34
CA MET A 30 -1.59 -10.58 -15.62
C MET A 30 -1.58 -9.38 -16.58
N ASP A 31 -1.04 -9.56 -17.78
CA ASP A 31 -1.03 -8.51 -18.82
C ASP A 31 -2.45 -8.16 -19.28
N ALA A 32 -3.33 -9.16 -19.41
CA ALA A 32 -4.71 -8.98 -19.84
C ALA A 32 -5.57 -8.17 -18.83
N ALA A 33 -5.18 -8.08 -17.56
CA ALA A 33 -5.92 -7.30 -16.56
C ALA A 33 -6.10 -5.83 -16.98
N TRP A 34 -5.10 -5.24 -17.64
CA TRP A 34 -5.18 -3.88 -18.18
C TRP A 34 -6.08 -3.75 -19.40
N SER A 35 -6.22 -4.82 -20.19
CA SER A 35 -6.94 -4.79 -21.47
C SER A 35 -8.45 -4.76 -21.30
N GLN A 36 -8.96 -5.26 -20.18
CA GLN A 36 -10.39 -5.23 -19.88
C GLN A 36 -10.91 -3.79 -19.70
N THR A 37 -10.01 -2.86 -19.38
CA THR A 37 -10.32 -1.44 -19.16
C THR A 37 -10.26 -0.59 -20.44
N THR A 38 -9.45 -0.96 -21.44
CA THR A 38 -9.22 -0.16 -22.64
C THR A 38 -10.12 -0.51 -23.82
N GLY A 39 -10.81 -1.64 -23.79
CA GLY A 39 -11.55 -2.21 -24.93
C GLY A 39 -13.02 -1.84 -25.06
N SER A 40 -13.67 -1.37 -24.02
CA SER A 40 -15.04 -0.89 -24.09
C SER A 40 -15.07 0.63 -24.25
N LYS A 41 -15.40 1.12 -25.46
CA LYS A 41 -15.98 2.47 -25.57
C LYS A 41 -17.14 2.50 -24.58
N ARG A 42 -16.95 3.08 -23.40
CA ARG A 42 -18.01 3.27 -22.40
C ARG A 42 -19.16 3.99 -23.12
N SER A 43 -20.21 3.27 -23.42
CA SER A 43 -21.49 3.86 -23.75
C SER A 43 -21.88 4.69 -22.52
N GLU A 44 -22.18 5.96 -22.72
CA GLU A 44 -22.56 6.92 -21.67
C GLU A 44 -23.72 6.43 -20.77
N THR A 45 -24.38 5.35 -21.15
CA THR A 45 -25.54 4.76 -20.48
C THR A 45 -25.24 3.55 -19.58
N MET A 46 -23.99 3.00 -19.54
CA MET A 46 -23.62 1.83 -18.71
C MET A 46 -22.65 2.14 -17.57
N GLN A 47 -22.59 3.36 -17.06
CA GLN A 47 -21.56 3.86 -16.16
C GLN A 47 -21.81 3.56 -14.67
N GLU A 48 -22.77 2.71 -14.31
CA GLU A 48 -23.16 2.57 -12.90
C GLU A 48 -22.58 1.37 -12.16
N THR A 49 -21.87 0.44 -12.82
CA THR A 49 -21.37 -0.76 -12.12
C THR A 49 -19.89 -0.97 -12.41
N MET A 50 -19.03 -0.70 -11.41
CA MET A 50 -17.63 -1.15 -11.45
C MET A 50 -17.60 -2.66 -11.26
N GLN A 51 -16.89 -3.38 -12.14
CA GLN A 51 -16.76 -4.83 -12.12
C GLN A 51 -15.37 -5.27 -11.63
N ASP A 52 -14.37 -4.40 -11.80
CA ASP A 52 -12.98 -4.65 -11.43
C ASP A 52 -12.35 -3.42 -10.78
N ILE A 53 -11.28 -3.63 -10.01
CA ILE A 53 -10.48 -2.53 -9.41
C ILE A 53 -9.86 -1.64 -10.49
N PHE A 54 -9.56 -2.20 -11.66
CA PHE A 54 -9.02 -1.46 -12.81
C PHE A 54 -10.04 -0.49 -13.43
N ASP A 55 -11.33 -0.61 -13.09
CA ASP A 55 -12.36 0.38 -13.46
C ASP A 55 -12.30 1.65 -12.61
N GLY A 56 -11.57 1.61 -11.48
CA GLY A 56 -11.44 2.71 -10.56
C GLY A 56 -10.68 3.90 -11.15
N GLU A 57 -11.18 5.12 -10.91
CA GLU A 57 -10.61 6.36 -11.43
C GLU A 57 -9.12 6.51 -11.09
N MET A 58 -8.70 6.06 -9.93
CA MET A 58 -7.31 6.12 -9.49
C MET A 58 -6.38 5.34 -10.44
N LEU A 59 -6.71 4.09 -10.77
CA LEU A 59 -5.91 3.28 -11.69
C LEU A 59 -6.03 3.75 -13.14
N GLN A 60 -7.19 4.24 -13.56
CA GLN A 60 -7.40 4.83 -14.88
C GLN A 60 -6.53 6.06 -15.14
N ASN A 61 -6.25 6.84 -14.10
CA ASN A 61 -5.42 8.06 -14.18
C ASN A 61 -3.98 7.85 -13.67
N PHE A 62 -3.63 6.62 -13.25
CA PHE A 62 -2.31 6.34 -12.69
C PHE A 62 -1.22 6.44 -13.75
N LYS A 63 -0.23 7.28 -13.50
CA LYS A 63 0.85 7.57 -14.46
C LYS A 63 2.13 6.86 -14.06
N GLY A 64 2.81 6.32 -15.06
CA GLY A 64 4.13 5.73 -14.94
C GLY A 64 5.26 6.77 -14.83
N PRO A 65 6.51 6.32 -14.69
CA PRO A 65 7.68 7.19 -14.59
C PRO A 65 7.91 8.03 -15.85
N ASP A 66 7.34 7.63 -16.97
CA ASP A 66 7.37 8.36 -18.26
C ASP A 66 6.23 9.40 -18.40
N GLY A 67 5.41 9.56 -17.36
CA GLY A 67 4.26 10.46 -17.34
C GLY A 67 3.04 9.99 -18.13
N LYS A 68 3.12 8.83 -18.80
CA LYS A 68 2.01 8.19 -19.50
C LYS A 68 1.22 7.29 -18.54
N HIS A 69 0.05 6.83 -18.99
CA HIS A 69 -0.74 5.88 -18.22
C HIS A 69 0.08 4.61 -17.89
N PHE A 70 0.05 4.20 -16.61
CA PHE A 70 0.68 2.98 -16.12
C PHE A 70 -0.24 1.78 -16.43
N GLY A 71 -0.25 1.37 -17.67
CA GLY A 71 -1.11 0.31 -18.17
C GLY A 71 -0.35 -0.68 -19.03
N HIS A 72 -1.07 -1.47 -19.80
CA HIS A 72 -0.45 -2.45 -20.69
C HIS A 72 0.52 -1.80 -21.69
N LYS A 73 1.71 -2.38 -21.82
CA LYS A 73 2.69 -2.09 -22.86
C LYS A 73 3.17 -3.41 -23.48
N GLU A 74 3.41 -3.41 -24.80
CA GLU A 74 3.79 -4.63 -25.51
C GLU A 74 5.12 -5.21 -25.01
N ASP A 75 6.10 -4.34 -24.73
CA ASP A 75 7.47 -4.74 -24.41
C ASP A 75 7.79 -4.76 -22.92
N GLU A 76 6.95 -4.18 -22.07
CA GLU A 76 7.16 -4.10 -20.63
C GLU A 76 6.00 -4.72 -19.85
N GLY A 77 6.30 -5.45 -18.76
CA GLY A 77 5.29 -5.87 -17.77
C GLY A 77 4.98 -4.73 -16.80
N HIS A 78 3.70 -4.42 -16.62
CA HIS A 78 3.25 -3.39 -15.67
C HIS A 78 2.29 -3.99 -14.67
N TYR A 79 2.74 -4.11 -13.39
CA TYR A 79 1.96 -4.78 -12.36
C TYR A 79 1.76 -3.90 -11.14
N VAL A 80 0.57 -3.95 -10.58
CA VAL A 80 0.18 -3.18 -9.39
C VAL A 80 -0.07 -4.10 -8.22
N PHE A 81 0.32 -3.62 -7.03
CA PHE A 81 0.33 -4.41 -5.82
C PHE A 81 -0.47 -3.76 -4.70
N LEU A 82 -1.14 -4.60 -3.95
CA LEU A 82 -1.66 -4.32 -2.63
C LEU A 82 -0.61 -4.73 -1.59
N LEU A 83 -0.26 -3.82 -0.69
CA LEU A 83 0.56 -4.07 0.49
C LEU A 83 -0.34 -4.31 1.70
N SER A 84 -0.11 -5.40 2.41
CA SER A 84 -0.77 -5.67 3.68
C SER A 84 0.25 -5.86 4.79
N ILE A 85 -0.03 -5.25 5.95
CA ILE A 85 0.75 -5.47 7.17
C ILE A 85 -0.25 -5.80 8.28
N ASP A 86 -0.07 -6.96 8.88
CA ASP A 86 -0.92 -7.45 9.96
C ASP A 86 -0.09 -7.91 11.16
N PHE A 87 -0.59 -7.63 12.36
CA PHE A 87 0.04 -8.02 13.61
C PHE A 87 -0.87 -8.99 14.37
N PHE A 88 -0.36 -10.15 14.71
CA PHE A 88 -1.13 -11.18 15.39
C PHE A 88 -0.33 -11.82 16.53
N ASN A 89 -1.06 -12.48 17.44
CA ASN A 89 -0.46 -13.26 18.51
C ASN A 89 -0.36 -14.73 18.07
N PRO A 90 0.85 -15.26 17.78
CA PRO A 90 1.02 -16.64 17.32
C PRO A 90 0.70 -17.68 18.40
N LEU A 91 0.64 -17.28 19.66
CA LEU A 91 0.38 -18.20 20.78
C LEU A 91 -1.11 -18.44 21.04
N LEU A 92 -2.00 -17.74 20.35
CA LEU A 92 -3.48 -17.85 20.42
C LEU A 92 -4.08 -17.74 21.85
N ASN A 93 -3.28 -17.79 22.90
CA ASN A 93 -3.75 -17.98 24.27
C ASN A 93 -3.48 -16.74 25.12
N LYS A 94 -4.54 -15.99 25.44
CA LYS A 94 -4.50 -14.87 26.39
C LYS A 94 -4.27 -15.33 27.84
N GLN A 95 -4.46 -16.62 28.14
CA GLN A 95 -4.39 -17.15 29.51
C GLN A 95 -2.97 -17.26 30.08
N ALA A 96 -1.93 -17.26 29.25
CA ALA A 96 -0.53 -17.36 29.71
C ALA A 96 0.12 -16.03 30.06
N GLY A 97 -0.60 -14.91 30.04
CA GLY A 97 -0.07 -13.58 30.40
C GLY A 97 1.04 -13.03 29.48
N LYS A 98 1.43 -13.75 28.45
CA LYS A 98 2.43 -13.32 27.48
C LYS A 98 1.74 -12.81 26.22
N MET A 99 1.64 -11.50 26.09
CA MET A 99 1.26 -10.87 24.83
C MET A 99 2.50 -10.88 23.93
N VAL A 100 2.52 -11.80 22.96
CA VAL A 100 3.52 -11.84 21.89
C VAL A 100 2.86 -11.35 20.61
N SER A 101 3.41 -10.33 19.99
CA SER A 101 2.93 -9.83 18.71
C SER A 101 4.00 -10.08 17.64
N VAL A 102 3.62 -10.65 16.53
CA VAL A 102 4.44 -10.87 15.33
C VAL A 102 3.74 -10.15 14.18
N GLY A 103 4.49 -9.43 13.37
CA GLY A 103 3.95 -8.78 12.17
C GLY A 103 4.29 -9.57 10.91
N ILE A 104 3.37 -9.57 9.96
CA ILE A 104 3.57 -10.10 8.61
C ILE A 104 3.46 -8.94 7.62
N ILE A 105 4.42 -8.84 6.69
CA ILE A 105 4.36 -7.97 5.53
C ILE A 105 4.10 -8.86 4.32
N SER A 106 3.04 -8.60 3.59
CA SER A 106 2.68 -9.35 2.39
C SER A 106 2.25 -8.46 1.25
N LEU A 107 2.43 -8.95 0.02
CA LEU A 107 1.97 -8.31 -1.20
C LEU A 107 1.00 -9.24 -1.92
N VAL A 108 0.00 -8.63 -2.55
CA VAL A 108 -0.91 -9.28 -3.49
C VAL A 108 -0.81 -8.57 -4.82
N CYS A 109 -0.50 -9.31 -5.89
CA CYS A 109 -0.51 -8.76 -7.23
C CYS A 109 -1.95 -8.63 -7.70
N LEU A 110 -2.39 -7.40 -7.94
CA LEU A 110 -3.76 -7.10 -8.34
C LEU A 110 -4.05 -7.44 -9.81
N ASN A 111 -3.00 -7.69 -10.59
CA ASN A 111 -3.12 -8.15 -11.98
C ASN A 111 -3.45 -9.64 -12.10
N PHE A 112 -3.40 -10.41 -11.02
CA PHE A 112 -3.89 -11.78 -11.07
C PHE A 112 -5.41 -11.83 -11.27
N PRO A 113 -5.93 -12.90 -11.88
CA PRO A 113 -7.36 -13.15 -11.88
C PRO A 113 -7.96 -13.16 -10.46
N PRO A 114 -9.17 -12.62 -10.24
CA PRO A 114 -9.76 -12.48 -8.91
C PRO A 114 -9.89 -13.79 -8.11
N ASP A 115 -10.01 -14.93 -8.79
CA ASP A 115 -10.15 -16.26 -8.18
C ASP A 115 -8.82 -16.81 -7.60
N ILE A 116 -7.68 -16.17 -7.92
CA ILE A 116 -6.37 -16.60 -7.42
C ILE A 116 -5.63 -15.53 -6.59
N HIS A 117 -6.10 -14.26 -6.57
CA HIS A 117 -5.43 -13.14 -5.88
C HIS A 117 -4.97 -13.47 -4.45
N TYR A 118 -5.80 -14.19 -3.70
CA TYR A 118 -5.59 -14.44 -2.27
C TYR A 118 -5.25 -15.89 -1.97
N LYS A 119 -4.91 -16.68 -2.99
CA LYS A 119 -4.39 -18.02 -2.75
C LYS A 119 -2.97 -17.94 -2.22
N PRO A 120 -2.62 -18.71 -1.17
CA PRO A 120 -1.30 -18.63 -0.54
C PRO A 120 -0.12 -18.74 -1.52
N GLU A 121 -0.25 -19.56 -2.56
CA GLU A 121 0.76 -19.75 -3.60
C GLU A 121 0.99 -18.53 -4.49
N HIS A 122 0.02 -17.61 -4.54
CA HIS A 122 0.07 -16.36 -5.31
C HIS A 122 0.19 -15.12 -4.42
N MET A 123 0.38 -15.29 -3.12
CA MET A 123 0.68 -14.20 -2.20
C MET A 123 2.17 -14.12 -1.93
N CYS A 124 2.75 -12.95 -2.04
CA CYS A 124 4.15 -12.73 -1.70
C CYS A 124 4.28 -12.45 -0.19
N LEU A 125 4.85 -13.37 0.57
CA LEU A 125 5.31 -13.08 1.91
C LEU A 125 6.61 -12.29 1.81
N VAL A 126 6.56 -11.00 2.11
CA VAL A 126 7.75 -10.11 2.04
C VAL A 126 8.61 -10.24 3.28
N GLY A 127 7.99 -10.34 4.47
CA GLY A 127 8.78 -10.44 5.67
C GLY A 127 7.99 -10.68 6.95
N ILE A 128 8.72 -11.09 7.98
CA ILE A 128 8.16 -11.35 9.31
C ILE A 128 8.83 -10.42 10.32
N ILE A 129 8.03 -9.49 10.87
CA ILE A 129 8.46 -8.54 11.89
C ILE A 129 8.51 -9.27 13.25
N PRO A 130 9.70 -9.37 13.88
CA PRO A 130 9.85 -10.15 15.10
C PRO A 130 9.21 -9.48 16.32
N GLY A 131 8.45 -10.27 17.12
CA GLY A 131 7.90 -9.85 18.39
C GLY A 131 8.96 -9.59 19.50
N PRO A 132 8.61 -9.57 20.79
CA PRO A 132 7.28 -9.90 21.35
C PRO A 132 6.28 -8.73 21.39
N ARG A 133 6.72 -7.48 21.19
CA ARG A 133 5.86 -6.30 21.23
C ARG A 133 5.57 -5.84 19.81
N GLU A 134 4.37 -5.33 19.62
CA GLU A 134 4.00 -4.65 18.39
C GLU A 134 4.96 -3.48 18.12
N THR A 135 5.40 -3.40 16.88
CA THR A 135 6.39 -2.42 16.45
C THR A 135 5.82 -1.00 16.49
N LEU A 136 6.58 -0.07 17.04
CA LEU A 136 6.24 1.35 16.99
C LEU A 136 6.33 1.86 15.55
N LEU A 137 5.59 2.93 15.26
CA LEU A 137 5.49 3.52 13.93
C LEU A 137 6.86 3.89 13.33
N MET A 138 7.74 4.53 14.09
CA MET A 138 9.09 4.87 13.60
C MET A 138 9.94 3.64 13.28
N ILE A 139 9.71 2.53 14.00
CA ILE A 139 10.48 1.29 13.83
C ILE A 139 9.98 0.51 12.60
N ILE A 140 8.70 0.62 12.24
CA ILE A 140 8.15 -0.08 11.07
C ILE A 140 8.86 0.33 9.78
N ASN A 141 9.34 1.57 9.71
CA ASN A 141 10.09 2.08 8.57
C ASN A 141 11.33 1.23 8.26
N HIS A 142 12.05 0.74 9.27
CA HIS A 142 13.22 -0.12 9.05
C HIS A 142 12.87 -1.44 8.36
N TYR A 143 11.67 -1.95 8.59
CA TYR A 143 11.17 -3.17 7.93
C TYR A 143 10.62 -2.89 6.54
N LEU A 144 10.15 -1.66 6.30
CA LEU A 144 9.67 -1.23 4.99
C LEU A 144 10.79 -0.81 4.04
N THR A 145 11.93 -0.38 4.56
CA THR A 145 13.04 0.13 3.74
C THR A 145 13.44 -0.83 2.62
N PRO A 146 13.72 -2.14 2.87
CA PRO A 146 14.11 -3.04 1.78
C PRO A 146 13.03 -3.17 0.71
N LEU A 147 11.76 -3.25 1.12
CA LEU A 147 10.63 -3.32 0.19
C LEU A 147 10.51 -2.06 -0.67
N VAL A 148 10.68 -0.90 -0.06
CA VAL A 148 10.63 0.38 -0.78
C VAL A 148 11.79 0.50 -1.75
N ASP A 149 13.00 0.04 -1.39
CA ASP A 149 14.16 0.01 -2.28
C ASP A 149 13.87 -0.87 -3.51
N ASP A 150 13.29 -2.07 -3.33
CA ASP A 150 12.89 -2.92 -4.45
C ASP A 150 11.84 -2.28 -5.34
N PHE A 151 10.84 -1.58 -4.75
CA PHE A 151 9.83 -0.91 -5.54
C PHE A 151 10.32 0.38 -6.21
N LEU A 152 11.37 1.01 -5.73
CA LEU A 152 12.08 2.06 -6.45
C LEU A 152 12.79 1.51 -7.69
N ASP A 153 13.45 0.34 -7.57
CA ASP A 153 14.05 -0.34 -8.71
C ASP A 153 12.99 -0.77 -9.74
N PHE A 154 11.89 -1.35 -9.29
CA PHE A 154 10.76 -1.69 -10.17
C PHE A 154 10.17 -0.46 -10.84
N TRP A 155 10.09 0.67 -10.16
CA TRP A 155 9.53 1.89 -10.72
C TRP A 155 10.44 2.48 -11.80
N HIS A 156 11.72 2.63 -11.50
CA HIS A 156 12.71 3.17 -12.43
C HIS A 156 14.13 2.73 -12.03
N PRO A 157 14.87 2.05 -12.92
CA PRO A 157 14.66 1.87 -14.36
C PRO A 157 13.67 0.75 -14.75
N GLY A 158 13.18 -0.05 -13.80
CA GLY A 158 12.49 -1.31 -14.01
C GLY A 158 13.42 -2.50 -13.83
N VAL A 159 12.88 -3.66 -13.53
CA VAL A 159 13.64 -4.90 -13.31
C VAL A 159 13.63 -5.75 -14.57
N GLN A 160 14.82 -6.09 -15.07
CA GLN A 160 14.97 -6.98 -16.22
C GLN A 160 14.90 -8.44 -15.77
N PHE A 161 13.87 -9.15 -16.21
CA PHE A 161 13.81 -10.60 -16.11
C PHE A 161 14.40 -11.20 -17.40
N SER A 162 15.37 -12.10 -17.24
CA SER A 162 16.12 -12.68 -18.38
C SER A 162 15.28 -13.61 -19.23
N GLN A 163 14.25 -14.20 -18.66
CA GLN A 163 13.28 -15.07 -19.30
C GLN A 163 12.00 -15.12 -18.50
N THR A 164 10.85 -15.15 -19.19
CA THR A 164 9.52 -15.41 -18.62
C THR A 164 8.79 -16.45 -19.48
N ASP A 165 7.58 -16.84 -19.09
CA ASP A 165 6.78 -17.76 -19.89
C ASP A 165 6.48 -17.18 -21.30
N GLY A 166 6.03 -15.92 -21.36
CA GLY A 166 5.69 -15.23 -22.60
C GLY A 166 6.89 -14.69 -23.38
N TYR A 167 8.02 -14.41 -22.71
CA TYR A 167 9.17 -13.70 -23.29
C TYR A 167 10.47 -14.45 -23.09
N LYS A 168 10.83 -15.30 -24.04
CA LYS A 168 12.05 -16.15 -23.97
C LYS A 168 13.37 -15.38 -23.93
N HIS A 169 13.38 -14.14 -24.41
CA HIS A 169 14.55 -13.25 -24.38
C HIS A 169 14.46 -12.22 -23.25
N GLY A 170 13.49 -12.43 -22.33
CA GLY A 170 13.26 -11.57 -21.20
C GLY A 170 12.50 -10.29 -21.54
N ARG A 171 12.08 -9.57 -20.50
CA ARG A 171 11.42 -8.26 -20.59
C ARG A 171 11.68 -7.43 -19.34
N VAL A 172 11.55 -6.13 -19.46
CA VAL A 172 11.54 -5.21 -18.32
C VAL A 172 10.18 -5.27 -17.66
N VAL A 173 10.18 -5.31 -16.34
CA VAL A 173 8.95 -5.29 -15.53
C VAL A 173 8.99 -4.09 -14.60
N ARG A 174 7.88 -3.35 -14.54
CA ARG A 174 7.64 -2.25 -13.62
C ARG A 174 6.53 -2.60 -12.66
N CYS A 175 6.72 -2.25 -11.39
CA CYS A 175 5.72 -2.51 -10.37
C CYS A 175 5.44 -1.26 -9.55
N ALA A 176 4.21 -1.16 -9.03
CA ALA A 176 3.82 -0.09 -8.13
C ALA A 176 2.92 -0.62 -7.00
N ILE A 177 3.16 -0.16 -5.76
CA ILE A 177 2.23 -0.35 -4.64
C ILE A 177 1.16 0.73 -4.75
N VAL A 178 -0.06 0.36 -5.10
CA VAL A 178 -1.17 1.30 -5.30
C VAL A 178 -2.24 1.21 -4.22
N CYS A 179 -2.10 0.25 -3.32
CA CYS A 179 -3.06 0.07 -2.24
C CYS A 179 -2.34 -0.47 -0.99
N VAL A 180 -2.63 0.11 0.17
CA VAL A 180 -2.19 -0.39 1.48
C VAL A 180 -3.45 -0.76 2.26
N VAL A 181 -3.64 -2.05 2.50
CA VAL A 181 -4.81 -2.60 3.20
C VAL A 181 -4.37 -3.24 4.50
N CYS A 182 -4.71 -2.60 5.61
CA CYS A 182 -4.39 -3.04 6.96
C CYS A 182 -5.58 -2.76 7.88
N ASP A 183 -5.57 -3.31 9.10
CA ASP A 183 -6.46 -2.79 10.13
C ASP A 183 -6.19 -1.29 10.37
N LEU A 184 -7.16 -0.56 10.93
CA LEU A 184 -7.05 0.89 11.07
C LEU A 184 -5.80 1.34 11.84
N PRO A 185 -5.39 0.73 12.96
CA PRO A 185 -4.14 1.04 13.64
C PRO A 185 -2.89 0.81 12.76
N ALA A 186 -2.80 -0.32 12.08
CA ALA A 186 -1.67 -0.64 11.22
C ALA A 186 -1.64 0.24 9.96
N ALA A 187 -2.79 0.50 9.32
CA ALA A 187 -2.90 1.41 8.18
C ALA A 187 -2.36 2.80 8.51
N ARG A 188 -2.77 3.35 9.66
CA ARG A 188 -2.26 4.64 10.15
C ARG A 188 -0.77 4.60 10.45
N LYS A 189 -0.33 3.54 11.11
CA LYS A 189 1.07 3.32 11.45
C LYS A 189 1.93 3.23 10.18
N THR A 190 1.51 2.46 9.20
CA THR A 190 2.26 2.25 7.95
C THR A 190 2.34 3.52 7.11
N SER A 191 1.26 4.31 7.07
CA SER A 191 1.19 5.54 6.28
C SER A 191 1.68 6.81 6.99
N GLY A 192 2.15 6.71 8.23
CA GLY A 192 2.69 7.85 8.98
C GLY A 192 1.64 8.72 9.64
N PHE A 193 0.37 8.30 9.74
CA PHE A 193 -0.68 9.06 10.46
C PHE A 193 -0.74 8.72 11.94
N ARG A 194 -1.15 9.69 12.75
CA ARG A 194 -1.41 9.49 14.18
C ARG A 194 -2.59 8.54 14.43
N PRO A 195 -2.62 7.90 15.64
CA PRO A 195 -3.78 7.13 16.06
C PRO A 195 -5.08 7.94 15.99
N SER A 196 -6.20 7.27 15.78
CA SER A 196 -7.54 7.91 15.69
C SER A 196 -7.98 8.64 16.97
N SER A 197 -7.34 8.35 18.12
CA SER A 197 -7.56 9.05 19.39
C SER A 197 -6.93 10.45 19.46
N HIS A 198 -6.09 10.80 18.48
CA HIS A 198 -5.43 12.11 18.43
C HIS A 198 -6.40 13.23 18.01
N SER A 199 -6.03 14.51 18.28
CA SER A 199 -6.84 15.66 17.87
C SER A 199 -7.07 15.72 16.36
N HIS A 200 -6.06 15.42 15.55
CA HIS A 200 -6.17 15.25 14.09
C HIS A 200 -6.49 13.78 13.78
N PHE A 201 -7.73 13.38 13.97
CA PHE A 201 -8.13 11.97 13.91
C PHE A 201 -8.34 11.44 12.49
N CYS A 202 -8.52 12.30 11.49
CA CYS A 202 -8.77 11.87 10.11
C CYS A 202 -7.46 11.83 9.29
N ALA A 203 -7.26 10.74 8.54
CA ALA A 203 -6.16 10.61 7.59
C ALA A 203 -6.43 11.35 6.26
N ILE A 204 -7.71 11.49 5.91
CA ILE A 204 -8.15 12.02 4.61
C ILE A 204 -8.44 13.53 4.67
N CYS A 205 -8.93 14.03 5.83
CA CYS A 205 -9.38 15.41 5.98
C CYS A 205 -8.61 16.16 7.07
N HIS A 206 -8.65 17.48 7.03
CA HIS A 206 -8.09 18.38 8.05
C HIS A 206 -8.97 18.53 9.29
N CYS A 207 -9.98 17.68 9.46
CA CYS A 207 -10.86 17.75 10.62
C CYS A 207 -10.11 17.44 11.92
N THR A 208 -10.52 18.14 12.97
CA THR A 208 -9.98 17.99 14.32
C THR A 208 -11.09 17.69 15.31
N ARG A 209 -10.72 17.03 16.41
CA ARG A 209 -11.65 16.74 17.50
C ARG A 209 -12.27 17.99 18.10
N GLN A 210 -11.54 19.11 18.12
CA GLN A 210 -11.98 20.37 18.72
C GLN A 210 -13.02 21.09 17.86
N ILE A 211 -12.94 20.97 16.53
CA ILE A 211 -13.78 21.70 15.59
C ILE A 211 -14.96 20.83 15.15
N GLN A 212 -14.72 19.66 14.58
CA GLN A 212 -15.77 18.79 14.05
C GLN A 212 -16.31 17.79 15.07
N GLY A 213 -15.47 17.40 16.05
CA GLY A 213 -15.80 16.28 16.93
C GLY A 213 -15.90 14.96 16.18
N TYR A 214 -16.51 13.95 16.85
CA TYR A 214 -16.75 12.64 16.21
C TYR A 214 -18.18 12.47 15.69
N ASN A 215 -19.06 13.42 16.00
CA ASN A 215 -20.50 13.36 15.70
C ASN A 215 -20.91 14.29 14.56
N ASP A 216 -19.96 15.03 13.96
CA ASP A 216 -20.22 15.85 12.80
C ASP A 216 -20.43 14.94 11.58
N THR A 217 -21.59 15.05 10.96
CA THR A 217 -22.00 14.25 9.79
C THR A 217 -21.80 14.99 8.47
N ASP A 218 -21.43 16.27 8.52
CA ASP A 218 -21.28 17.12 7.32
C ASP A 218 -19.92 16.94 6.64
N TYR A 219 -19.50 15.68 6.51
CA TYR A 219 -18.18 15.29 6.01
C TYR A 219 -17.86 15.83 4.59
N HIS A 220 -18.87 16.18 3.78
CA HIS A 220 -18.65 16.82 2.48
C HIS A 220 -18.13 18.25 2.58
N LEU A 221 -18.27 18.90 3.72
CA LEU A 221 -17.70 20.22 3.98
C LEU A 221 -16.29 20.15 4.53
N TRP A 222 -15.81 18.96 4.89
CA TRP A 222 -14.49 18.80 5.46
C TRP A 222 -13.42 18.98 4.39
N ARG A 223 -12.51 19.93 4.62
CA ARG A 223 -11.38 20.16 3.73
C ARG A 223 -10.51 18.90 3.65
N ARG A 224 -10.36 18.34 2.46
CA ARG A 224 -9.48 17.19 2.22
C ARG A 224 -8.01 17.60 2.31
N ARG A 225 -7.17 16.66 2.76
CA ARG A 225 -5.72 16.76 2.69
C ARG A 225 -5.28 16.51 1.25
N THR A 226 -4.18 17.14 0.85
CA THR A 226 -3.53 16.84 -0.42
C THR A 226 -2.25 16.05 -0.19
N LYS A 227 -1.79 15.35 -1.24
CA LYS A 227 -0.50 14.65 -1.23
C LYS A 227 0.65 15.59 -0.84
N GLU A 228 0.66 16.78 -1.42
CA GLU A 228 1.71 17.80 -1.21
C GLU A 228 1.75 18.29 0.24
N GLU A 229 0.58 18.58 0.83
CA GLU A 229 0.48 19.01 2.23
C GLU A 229 0.95 17.89 3.19
N CYS A 230 0.57 16.65 2.90
CA CYS A 230 0.98 15.50 3.69
C CYS A 230 2.49 15.25 3.59
N LEU A 231 3.04 15.31 2.38
CA LEU A 231 4.47 15.13 2.14
C LEU A 231 5.29 16.25 2.80
N ALA A 232 4.84 17.50 2.71
CA ALA A 232 5.50 18.62 3.37
C ALA A 232 5.53 18.46 4.90
N SER A 233 4.41 18.01 5.49
CA SER A 233 4.31 17.73 6.94
C SER A 233 5.22 16.57 7.36
N ALA A 234 5.27 15.50 6.55
CA ALA A 234 6.13 14.35 6.82
C ALA A 234 7.62 14.71 6.72
N LYS A 235 8.01 15.56 5.75
CA LYS A 235 9.37 16.07 5.62
C LYS A 235 9.75 16.96 6.80
N ALA A 236 8.87 17.89 7.22
CA ALA A 236 9.12 18.72 8.39
C ALA A 236 9.36 17.89 9.65
N PHE A 237 8.65 16.76 9.80
CA PHE A 237 8.92 15.81 10.88
C PHE A 237 10.27 15.10 10.73
N TYR A 238 10.62 14.67 9.52
CA TYR A 238 11.83 13.89 9.24
C TYR A 238 13.11 14.74 9.37
N GLU A 239 13.05 15.98 8.90
CA GLU A 239 14.17 16.94 8.84
C GLU A 239 14.37 17.72 10.15
N ALA A 240 13.48 17.54 11.14
CA ALA A 240 13.60 18.22 12.44
C ALA A 240 14.90 17.84 13.15
N GLU A 241 15.66 18.84 13.60
CA GLU A 241 16.99 18.66 14.22
C GLU A 241 16.91 18.18 15.66
N SER A 242 15.78 18.42 16.33
CA SER A 242 15.57 18.03 17.72
C SER A 242 14.30 17.24 17.93
N LYS A 243 14.27 16.43 19.01
CA LYS A 243 13.04 15.71 19.43
C LYS A 243 11.89 16.68 19.76
N SER A 244 12.20 17.89 20.21
CA SER A 244 11.21 18.93 20.51
C SER A 244 10.54 19.41 19.23
N GLU A 245 11.32 19.77 18.23
CA GLU A 245 10.83 20.18 16.91
C GLU A 245 10.05 19.08 16.23
N GLN A 246 10.58 17.86 16.27
CA GLN A 246 9.90 16.67 15.75
C GLN A 246 8.53 16.46 16.43
N GLY A 247 8.47 16.66 17.75
CA GLY A 247 7.23 16.60 18.53
C GLY A 247 6.25 17.72 18.13
N MET A 248 6.73 18.95 17.89
CA MET A 248 5.89 20.06 17.43
C MET A 248 5.35 19.83 16.03
N ALA A 249 6.19 19.40 15.08
CA ALA A 249 5.77 19.07 13.71
C ALA A 249 4.68 17.99 13.71
N TYR A 250 4.89 16.95 14.52
CA TYR A 250 3.91 15.88 14.68
C TYR A 250 2.63 16.36 15.39
N ALA A 251 2.71 17.23 16.38
CA ALA A 251 1.54 17.76 17.08
C ALA A 251 0.66 18.61 16.15
N SER A 252 1.27 19.43 15.28
CA SER A 252 0.55 20.36 14.41
C SER A 252 -0.19 19.68 13.27
N SER A 253 0.41 18.66 12.65
CA SER A 253 -0.11 18.01 11.43
C SER A 253 -0.80 16.67 11.67
N GLY A 254 -0.37 15.95 12.71
CA GLY A 254 -0.75 14.56 12.92
C GLY A 254 -0.05 13.59 11.96
N ILE A 255 1.03 14.02 11.31
CA ILE A 255 1.77 13.25 10.30
C ILE A 255 3.23 13.11 10.73
N GLN A 256 3.80 11.94 10.48
CA GLN A 256 5.22 11.66 10.58
C GLN A 256 5.72 10.97 9.32
N TRP A 257 7.03 10.76 9.21
CA TRP A 257 7.63 10.10 8.06
C TRP A 257 7.21 8.63 7.95
N SER A 258 6.88 8.22 6.73
CA SER A 258 6.77 6.82 6.31
C SER A 258 7.72 6.57 5.14
N GLU A 259 8.40 5.43 5.14
CA GLU A 259 9.26 5.01 4.02
C GLU A 259 8.50 4.91 2.70
N LEU A 260 7.20 4.61 2.72
CA LEU A 260 6.37 4.59 1.52
C LEU A 260 6.36 5.94 0.77
N LEU A 261 6.62 7.06 1.46
CA LEU A 261 6.72 8.38 0.85
C LEU A 261 7.97 8.59 -0.04
N ARG A 262 8.93 7.66 0.00
CA ARG A 262 10.06 7.63 -0.95
C ARG A 262 9.62 7.21 -2.36
N LEU A 263 8.50 6.49 -2.47
CA LEU A 263 7.91 6.09 -3.75
C LEU A 263 7.31 7.33 -4.42
N PRO A 264 7.79 7.78 -5.60
CA PRO A 264 7.40 9.08 -6.18
C PRO A 264 5.91 9.19 -6.49
N TYR A 265 5.28 8.06 -6.76
CA TYR A 265 3.87 7.95 -7.11
C TYR A 265 2.95 7.81 -5.89
N PHE A 266 3.48 7.46 -4.72
CA PHE A 266 2.66 7.12 -3.55
C PHE A 266 1.91 8.34 -3.02
N ASP A 267 0.61 8.17 -2.83
CA ASP A 267 -0.28 9.16 -2.22
C ASP A 267 -0.95 8.55 -0.99
N GLN A 268 -0.48 8.94 0.20
CA GLN A 268 -1.00 8.41 1.46
C GLN A 268 -2.47 8.79 1.73
N THR A 269 -3.02 9.78 1.01
CA THR A 269 -4.42 10.20 1.17
C THR A 269 -5.39 9.33 0.35
N CYS A 270 -4.88 8.65 -0.69
CA CYS A 270 -5.67 7.84 -1.61
C CYS A 270 -5.36 6.34 -1.49
N PHE A 271 -4.07 5.98 -1.28
CA PHE A 271 -3.62 4.59 -1.37
C PHE A 271 -3.77 3.80 -0.06
N VAL A 272 -4.16 4.45 1.03
CA VAL A 272 -4.27 3.79 2.34
C VAL A 272 -5.73 3.51 2.66
N MET A 273 -6.10 2.24 2.64
CA MET A 273 -7.45 1.76 2.92
C MET A 273 -7.45 1.00 4.25
N PRO A 274 -8.10 1.52 5.30
CA PRO A 274 -8.30 0.75 6.50
C PRO A 274 -9.25 -0.42 6.20
N CYS A 275 -8.74 -1.65 6.31
CA CYS A 275 -9.57 -2.84 6.27
C CYS A 275 -10.34 -2.92 7.59
N THR A 276 -11.58 -2.47 7.59
CA THR A 276 -12.52 -2.84 8.65
C THR A 276 -13.26 -4.08 8.17
N ILE A 277 -13.35 -5.12 9.00
CA ILE A 277 -14.19 -6.30 8.76
C ILE A 277 -15.64 -5.86 8.40
N TYR A 278 -16.04 -4.68 8.85
CA TYR A 278 -17.32 -4.04 8.54
C TYR A 278 -17.34 -3.30 7.19
N SER A 279 -16.23 -2.85 6.65
CA SER A 279 -16.22 -2.19 5.32
C SER A 279 -16.39 -3.20 4.18
N LEU A 280 -16.07 -4.48 4.40
CA LEU A 280 -16.39 -5.54 3.44
C LEU A 280 -17.89 -5.80 3.34
N VAL A 281 -18.67 -5.53 4.39
CA VAL A 281 -20.13 -5.66 4.39
C VAL A 281 -20.80 -4.38 3.86
N SER A 282 -20.13 -3.23 3.96
CA SER A 282 -20.60 -1.93 3.47
C SER A 282 -19.98 -1.47 2.14
N SER A 283 -19.09 -2.27 1.56
CA SER A 283 -18.34 -1.96 0.32
C SER A 283 -19.20 -1.85 -0.96
N ILE A 284 -20.53 -1.99 -0.82
CA ILE A 284 -21.46 -1.65 -1.89
C ILE A 284 -21.49 -0.12 -2.17
N ASN A 285 -20.83 0.72 -1.34
CA ASN A 285 -20.88 2.18 -1.48
C ASN A 285 -19.50 2.88 -1.55
N ILE A 286 -18.40 2.18 -1.83
CA ILE A 286 -17.08 2.82 -1.99
C ILE A 286 -17.06 3.75 -3.21
N SER A 287 -17.90 3.52 -4.22
CA SER A 287 -18.08 4.41 -5.39
C SER A 287 -18.65 5.80 -5.05
N LYS A 288 -19.11 6.04 -3.82
CA LYS A 288 -19.63 7.35 -3.38
C LYS A 288 -18.70 8.13 -2.45
N ILE A 289 -17.53 7.56 -2.10
CA ILE A 289 -16.56 8.23 -1.21
C ILE A 289 -15.41 8.88 -2.01
N TYR A 290 -15.34 8.63 -3.31
CA TYR A 290 -14.36 9.24 -4.22
C TYR A 290 -15.03 10.08 -5.28
#